data_30c0ebc9597da9f2150a232d618f0b1b
#
_entry.id   30c0ebc9597da9f2150a232d618f0b1b
#
_cell.length_a   1.000
_cell.length_b   1.000
_cell.length_c   1.000
_cell.angle_alpha   90.00
_cell.angle_beta   90.00
_cell.angle_gamma   90.00
#
_symmetry.space_group_name_H-M   'P 1'
#
loop_
_entity.id
_entity.type
_entity.pdbx_description
1 polymer ?
#
loop_
_entity_poly.entity_id
_entity_poly.type
_entity_poly.pdbx_seq_one_letter_code
_entity_poly.pdbx_strand_id
1 'polypeptide(L)'
;MADLQSTLDSFCKFTEKKKYNTIYADPPWQFQNRTGKVAPEHRRLMRYETMTLEEIKALPVSEIAGEKAHLYLWVPNALLPEGLEVMSAWGFEYKSNLVWEKVRKDGGPDGRGVGFYFRNVTELVLFGIKKKSAPNRTLAPARSQVNLIRAMKREHSRKPDEMIQIIEACSLAPRIELFARGVREGWDMWGNQATADYEPTWSTYANHTVAQSAEHIKFAAPSSVSGSAPTDKKIL
;
A
#
# COMPACT_ATOMS: atom_id res chain seq x y z
N MET A 1 -2.21 -14.54 -20.75
CA MET A 1 -2.04 -14.80 -19.30
C MET A 1 -0.66 -15.42 -19.13
N ALA A 2 0.23 -14.77 -18.38
CA ALA A 2 1.42 -15.47 -17.92
C ALA A 2 0.92 -16.69 -17.13
N ASP A 3 1.47 -17.86 -17.43
CA ASP A 3 1.13 -19.07 -16.69
C ASP A 3 1.50 -18.87 -15.22
N LEU A 4 0.62 -19.23 -14.30
CA LEU A 4 0.88 -19.14 -12.86
C LEU A 4 2.22 -19.77 -12.50
N GLN A 5 2.57 -20.90 -13.12
CA GLN A 5 3.84 -21.56 -12.90
C GLN A 5 5.03 -20.67 -13.29
N SER A 6 4.96 -19.99 -14.42
CA SER A 6 6.00 -19.04 -14.86
C SER A 6 6.16 -17.87 -13.87
N THR A 7 5.05 -17.39 -13.32
CA THR A 7 5.04 -16.32 -12.30
C THR A 7 5.71 -16.80 -11.00
N LEU A 8 5.37 -18.01 -10.54
CA LEU A 8 5.96 -18.62 -9.35
C LEU A 8 7.46 -18.86 -9.53
N ASP A 9 7.86 -19.39 -10.68
CA ASP A 9 9.29 -19.65 -11.00
C ASP A 9 10.09 -18.33 -11.03
N SER A 10 9.53 -17.28 -11.64
CA SER A 10 10.12 -15.94 -11.65
C SER A 10 10.28 -15.39 -10.24
N PHE A 11 9.23 -15.49 -9.41
CA PHE A 11 9.25 -15.05 -8.02
C PHE A 11 10.31 -15.77 -7.21
N CYS A 12 10.31 -17.10 -7.24
CA CYS A 12 11.26 -17.93 -6.51
C CYS A 12 12.70 -17.66 -6.93
N LYS A 13 12.96 -17.54 -8.23
CA LYS A 13 14.29 -17.21 -8.77
C LYS A 13 14.78 -15.85 -8.31
N PHE A 14 13.88 -14.82 -8.35
CA PHE A 14 14.24 -13.45 -7.95
C PHE A 14 14.56 -13.36 -6.46
N THR A 15 13.81 -14.08 -5.64
CA THR A 15 13.88 -14.02 -4.19
C THR A 15 14.78 -15.12 -3.57
N GLU A 16 15.47 -15.91 -4.39
CA GLU A 16 16.30 -17.02 -3.94
C GLU A 16 17.26 -16.61 -2.83
N LYS A 17 17.24 -17.35 -1.71
CA LYS A 17 18.08 -17.13 -0.51
C LYS A 17 17.91 -15.76 0.17
N LYS A 18 16.94 -14.95 -0.24
CA LYS A 18 16.70 -13.63 0.34
C LYS A 18 15.60 -13.69 1.40
N LYS A 19 15.74 -12.86 2.43
CA LYS A 19 14.72 -12.63 3.47
C LYS A 19 14.52 -11.15 3.66
N TYR A 20 13.27 -10.73 3.78
CA TYR A 20 12.90 -9.32 3.88
C TYR A 20 12.18 -9.04 5.20
N ASN A 21 12.53 -7.91 5.83
CA ASN A 21 11.85 -7.41 7.01
C ASN A 21 10.69 -6.46 6.66
N THR A 22 10.63 -6.00 5.42
CA THR A 22 9.54 -5.17 4.91
C THR A 22 9.14 -5.68 3.53
N ILE A 23 7.85 -5.98 3.40
CA ILE A 23 7.23 -6.41 2.16
C ILE A 23 6.11 -5.42 1.85
N TYR A 24 6.19 -4.78 0.69
CA TYR A 24 5.21 -3.85 0.17
C TYR A 24 4.63 -4.41 -1.13
N ALA A 25 3.31 -4.48 -1.24
CA ALA A 25 2.67 -5.15 -2.37
C ALA A 25 1.43 -4.40 -2.86
N ASP A 26 1.30 -4.28 -4.19
CA ASP A 26 0.12 -3.78 -4.89
C ASP A 26 -0.31 -4.80 -5.96
N PRO A 27 -0.97 -5.90 -5.55
CA PRO A 27 -1.36 -6.94 -6.49
C PRO A 27 -2.28 -6.41 -7.59
N PRO A 28 -2.19 -6.95 -8.82
CA PRO A 28 -3.08 -6.59 -9.92
C PRO A 28 -4.44 -7.28 -9.75
N TRP A 29 -5.23 -6.81 -8.78
CA TRP A 29 -6.50 -7.38 -8.36
C TRP A 29 -7.48 -7.55 -9.52
N GLN A 30 -8.07 -8.73 -9.65
CA GLN A 30 -9.18 -8.98 -10.54
C GLN A 30 -10.52 -8.67 -9.85
N PHE A 31 -11.28 -7.75 -10.43
CA PHE A 31 -12.64 -7.48 -9.96
C PHE A 31 -13.61 -8.45 -10.63
N GLN A 32 -14.18 -9.37 -9.86
CA GLN A 32 -15.26 -10.22 -10.33
C GLN A 32 -16.60 -9.49 -10.15
N ASN A 33 -17.24 -9.14 -11.26
CA ASN A 33 -18.55 -8.51 -11.22
C ASN A 33 -19.62 -9.59 -11.32
N ARG A 34 -20.36 -9.84 -10.24
CA ARG A 34 -21.47 -10.82 -10.20
C ARG A 34 -22.64 -10.46 -11.15
N THR A 35 -22.71 -9.23 -11.62
CA THR A 35 -23.84 -8.73 -12.41
C THR A 35 -23.57 -8.62 -13.91
N GLY A 36 -22.38 -8.98 -14.39
CA GLY A 36 -22.01 -8.86 -15.81
C GLY A 36 -21.94 -7.42 -16.34
N LYS A 37 -22.32 -6.41 -15.57
CA LYS A 37 -22.18 -5.00 -15.94
C LYS A 37 -20.80 -4.51 -15.52
N VAL A 38 -19.92 -4.36 -16.49
CA VAL A 38 -18.59 -3.78 -16.30
C VAL A 38 -18.76 -2.28 -16.05
N ALA A 39 -18.47 -1.82 -14.84
CA ALA A 39 -18.41 -0.38 -14.57
C ALA A 39 -17.37 0.28 -15.51
N PRO A 40 -17.58 1.56 -15.91
CA PRO A 40 -16.65 2.26 -16.82
C PRO A 40 -15.20 2.24 -16.34
N GLU A 41 -14.99 2.15 -15.03
CA GLU A 41 -13.68 2.01 -14.39
C GLU A 41 -13.04 0.65 -14.67
N HIS A 42 -13.83 -0.41 -14.81
CA HIS A 42 -13.34 -1.77 -15.11
C HIS A 42 -12.90 -1.91 -16.58
N ARG A 43 -13.44 -1.14 -17.53
CA ARG A 43 -12.92 -1.09 -18.91
C ARG A 43 -11.49 -0.54 -18.97
N ARG A 44 -11.06 0.21 -17.98
CA ARG A 44 -9.68 0.71 -17.85
C ARG A 44 -8.73 -0.35 -17.30
N LEU A 45 -9.24 -1.34 -16.54
CA LEU A 45 -8.48 -2.46 -16.01
C LEU A 45 -8.11 -3.51 -17.09
N MET A 46 -8.77 -3.51 -18.25
CA MET A 46 -8.37 -4.37 -19.38
C MET A 46 -6.99 -4.02 -19.98
N ARG A 47 -6.29 -3.02 -19.46
CA ARG A 47 -4.94 -2.63 -19.89
C ARG A 47 -3.82 -3.39 -19.20
N TYR A 48 -4.13 -4.13 -18.14
CA TYR A 48 -3.15 -4.91 -17.38
C TYR A 48 -3.63 -6.34 -17.24
N GLU A 49 -2.71 -7.27 -17.32
CA GLU A 49 -2.98 -8.64 -16.88
C GLU A 49 -3.28 -8.61 -15.39
N THR A 50 -4.49 -9.02 -15.03
CA THR A 50 -4.92 -9.15 -13.64
C THR A 50 -4.70 -10.57 -13.16
N MET A 51 -4.48 -10.73 -11.86
CA MET A 51 -4.38 -12.03 -11.20
C MET A 51 -5.68 -12.34 -10.44
N THR A 52 -6.07 -13.59 -10.46
CA THR A 52 -7.15 -14.09 -9.61
C THR A 52 -6.72 -14.09 -8.13
N LEU A 53 -7.68 -14.14 -7.22
CA LEU A 53 -7.41 -14.21 -5.78
C LEU A 53 -6.51 -15.43 -5.44
N GLU A 54 -6.77 -16.57 -6.07
CA GLU A 54 -6.01 -17.79 -5.82
C GLU A 54 -4.57 -17.70 -6.34
N GLU A 55 -4.36 -17.06 -7.49
CA GLU A 55 -3.00 -16.82 -8.00
C GLU A 55 -2.20 -15.87 -7.10
N ILE A 56 -2.84 -14.82 -6.57
CA ILE A 56 -2.18 -13.92 -5.62
C ILE A 56 -1.84 -14.66 -4.33
N LYS A 57 -2.76 -15.46 -3.78
CA LYS A 57 -2.55 -16.27 -2.56
C LYS A 57 -1.47 -17.32 -2.71
N ALA A 58 -1.30 -17.86 -3.93
CA ALA A 58 -0.32 -18.91 -4.22
C ALA A 58 1.14 -18.42 -4.19
N LEU A 59 1.39 -17.11 -4.27
CA LEU A 59 2.77 -16.59 -4.15
C LEU A 59 3.35 -16.93 -2.77
N PRO A 60 4.56 -17.56 -2.70
CA PRO A 60 5.14 -18.02 -1.45
C PRO A 60 5.80 -16.90 -0.64
N VAL A 61 5.04 -15.82 -0.38
CA VAL A 61 5.53 -14.62 0.32
C VAL A 61 5.97 -14.94 1.75
N SER A 62 5.34 -15.92 2.40
CA SER A 62 5.75 -16.39 3.72
C SER A 62 7.19 -16.90 3.76
N GLU A 63 7.69 -17.45 2.65
CA GLU A 63 9.05 -18.00 2.56
C GLU A 63 10.12 -16.93 2.51
N ILE A 64 9.81 -15.77 1.94
CA ILE A 64 10.75 -14.64 1.87
C ILE A 64 10.66 -13.71 3.08
N ALA A 65 9.67 -13.89 3.93
CA ALA A 65 9.48 -13.05 5.11
C ALA A 65 10.52 -13.38 6.20
N GLY A 66 11.26 -12.37 6.64
CA GLY A 66 12.13 -12.44 7.81
C GLY A 66 11.33 -12.67 9.10
N GLU A 67 12.01 -12.96 10.23
CA GLU A 67 11.33 -13.22 11.50
C GLU A 67 10.48 -12.05 11.98
N LYS A 68 10.93 -10.83 11.75
CA LYS A 68 10.24 -9.58 12.15
C LYS A 68 9.66 -8.85 10.94
N ALA A 69 9.15 -9.61 9.96
CA ALA A 69 8.64 -9.01 8.75
C ALA A 69 7.32 -8.28 8.96
N HIS A 70 7.21 -7.11 8.33
CA HIS A 70 6.00 -6.32 8.16
C HIS A 70 5.50 -6.43 6.72
N LEU A 71 4.19 -6.53 6.56
CA LEU A 71 3.51 -6.49 5.26
C LEU A 71 2.67 -5.22 5.16
N TYR A 72 2.82 -4.53 4.04
CA TYR A 72 1.98 -3.41 3.60
C TYR A 72 1.31 -3.81 2.29
N LEU A 73 0.02 -4.09 2.33
CA LEU A 73 -0.74 -4.64 1.21
C LEU A 73 -1.80 -3.66 0.75
N TRP A 74 -1.67 -3.13 -0.48
CA TRP A 74 -2.71 -2.32 -1.10
C TRP A 74 -3.92 -3.16 -1.45
N VAL A 75 -5.08 -2.67 -1.05
CA VAL A 75 -6.36 -3.35 -1.29
C VAL A 75 -7.42 -2.32 -1.67
N PRO A 76 -8.11 -2.52 -2.79
CA PRO A 76 -9.30 -1.74 -3.11
C PRO A 76 -10.37 -1.94 -2.04
N ASN A 77 -11.11 -0.88 -1.69
CA ASN A 77 -12.15 -0.95 -0.64
C ASN A 77 -13.15 -2.09 -0.86
N ALA A 78 -13.51 -2.38 -2.12
CA ALA A 78 -14.44 -3.43 -2.46
C ALA A 78 -13.91 -4.86 -2.26
N LEU A 79 -12.58 -5.02 -2.14
CA LEU A 79 -11.89 -6.30 -2.00
C LEU A 79 -11.22 -6.44 -0.61
N LEU A 80 -11.72 -5.71 0.39
CA LEU A 80 -11.17 -5.81 1.75
C LEU A 80 -11.17 -7.23 2.32
N PRO A 81 -12.24 -8.04 2.19
CA PRO A 81 -12.24 -9.43 2.63
C PRO A 81 -11.14 -10.25 1.94
N GLU A 82 -11.03 -10.13 0.62
CA GLU A 82 -10.02 -10.82 -0.19
C GLU A 82 -8.59 -10.39 0.21
N GLY A 83 -8.40 -9.11 0.51
CA GLY A 83 -7.11 -8.60 1.02
C GLY A 83 -6.71 -9.22 2.35
N LEU A 84 -7.65 -9.43 3.25
CA LEU A 84 -7.41 -10.13 4.53
C LEU A 84 -7.10 -11.63 4.31
N GLU A 85 -7.74 -12.27 3.33
CA GLU A 85 -7.43 -13.65 2.95
C GLU A 85 -6.00 -13.77 2.40
N VAL A 86 -5.60 -12.89 1.47
CA VAL A 86 -4.23 -12.83 0.93
C VAL A 86 -3.22 -12.64 2.05
N MET A 87 -3.46 -11.68 2.93
CA MET A 87 -2.57 -11.41 4.07
C MET A 87 -2.40 -12.67 4.94
N SER A 88 -3.49 -13.38 5.23
CA SER A 88 -3.47 -14.62 6.00
C SER A 88 -2.73 -15.74 5.27
N ALA A 89 -2.97 -15.93 3.96
CA ALA A 89 -2.30 -16.92 3.12
C ALA A 89 -0.79 -16.70 3.07
N TRP A 90 -0.36 -15.44 3.00
CA TRP A 90 1.06 -15.05 3.03
C TRP A 90 1.71 -15.15 4.42
N GLY A 91 0.97 -15.61 5.43
CA GLY A 91 1.49 -15.86 6.78
C GLY A 91 1.58 -14.62 7.67
N PHE A 92 0.80 -13.58 7.38
CA PHE A 92 0.74 -12.36 8.17
C PHE A 92 -0.57 -12.24 8.96
N GLU A 93 -0.48 -11.60 10.10
CA GLU A 93 -1.61 -11.25 10.96
C GLU A 93 -1.91 -9.77 10.82
N TYR A 94 -3.14 -9.42 10.45
CA TYR A 94 -3.60 -8.04 10.36
C TYR A 94 -3.50 -7.33 11.72
N LYS A 95 -2.97 -6.11 11.73
CA LYS A 95 -2.83 -5.28 12.93
C LYS A 95 -3.46 -3.91 12.79
N SER A 96 -3.38 -3.30 11.60
CA SER A 96 -3.85 -1.94 11.35
C SER A 96 -3.99 -1.70 9.85
N ASN A 97 -4.41 -0.51 9.48
CA ASN A 97 -4.36 -0.05 8.10
C ASN A 97 -3.90 1.40 8.01
N LEU A 98 -3.43 1.77 6.83
CA LEU A 98 -3.28 3.16 6.42
C LEU A 98 -4.30 3.44 5.32
N VAL A 99 -4.78 4.66 5.27
CA VAL A 99 -5.78 5.09 4.29
C VAL A 99 -5.17 6.18 3.42
N TRP A 100 -5.20 5.99 2.11
CA TRP A 100 -4.93 7.07 1.18
C TRP A 100 -6.22 7.78 0.81
N GLU A 101 -6.37 9.01 1.26
CA GLU A 101 -7.39 9.93 0.77
C GLU A 101 -6.87 10.60 -0.51
N LYS A 102 -7.59 10.35 -1.61
CA LYS A 102 -7.30 10.96 -2.91
C LYS A 102 -7.88 12.37 -2.94
N VAL A 103 -7.02 13.36 -3.04
CA VAL A 103 -7.42 14.76 -3.07
C VAL A 103 -7.16 15.40 -4.43
N ARG A 104 -7.86 16.50 -4.70
CA ARG A 104 -7.62 17.40 -5.83
C ARG A 104 -6.60 18.48 -5.46
N LYS A 105 -6.19 19.29 -6.44
CA LYS A 105 -5.28 20.44 -6.22
C LYS A 105 -5.81 21.45 -5.21
N ASP A 106 -7.12 21.61 -5.11
CA ASP A 106 -7.81 22.48 -4.15
C ASP A 106 -7.97 21.87 -2.75
N GLY A 107 -7.43 20.67 -2.53
CA GLY A 107 -7.54 19.93 -1.27
C GLY A 107 -8.89 19.25 -1.05
N GLY A 108 -9.85 19.43 -1.94
CA GLY A 108 -11.13 18.73 -1.90
C GLY A 108 -10.98 17.26 -2.28
N PRO A 109 -11.99 16.42 -1.97
CA PRO A 109 -11.95 14.99 -2.29
C PRO A 109 -11.83 14.80 -3.80
N ASP A 110 -10.94 13.87 -4.24
CA ASP A 110 -10.90 13.46 -5.64
C ASP A 110 -12.25 12.85 -6.01
N GLY A 111 -12.67 13.09 -7.23
CA GLY A 111 -13.81 12.34 -7.61
C GLY A 111 -14.66 12.98 -8.69
N ARG A 112 -14.40 12.51 -9.90
CA ARG A 112 -15.38 12.46 -10.98
C ARG A 112 -15.91 11.02 -11.00
N GLY A 113 -17.22 10.87 -11.14
CA GLY A 113 -17.87 9.57 -11.23
C GLY A 113 -18.79 9.26 -10.07
N VAL A 114 -19.43 8.11 -10.15
CA VAL A 114 -20.39 7.58 -9.19
C VAL A 114 -19.92 6.21 -8.71
N GLY A 115 -20.20 5.87 -7.45
CA GLY A 115 -20.01 4.52 -6.93
C GLY A 115 -21.29 3.70 -7.03
N PHE A 116 -21.22 2.38 -6.88
CA PHE A 116 -22.40 1.53 -6.78
C PHE A 116 -23.19 1.82 -5.49
N TYR A 117 -22.49 2.02 -4.39
CA TYR A 117 -23.05 2.41 -3.09
C TYR A 117 -22.52 3.79 -2.71
N PHE A 118 -21.23 3.89 -2.49
CA PHE A 118 -20.54 5.13 -2.20
C PHE A 118 -19.42 5.36 -3.22
N ARG A 119 -19.15 6.65 -3.52
CA ARG A 119 -18.03 7.03 -4.35
C ARG A 119 -16.74 6.92 -3.54
N ASN A 120 -15.87 5.99 -3.93
CA ASN A 120 -14.61 5.77 -3.25
C ASN A 120 -13.60 6.87 -3.60
N VAL A 121 -13.22 7.65 -2.61
CA VAL A 121 -12.12 8.62 -2.67
C VAL A 121 -10.90 8.15 -1.90
N THR A 122 -10.95 6.93 -1.37
CA THR A 122 -9.88 6.33 -0.57
C THR A 122 -9.40 5.01 -1.17
N GLU A 123 -8.17 4.63 -0.83
CA GLU A 123 -7.66 3.26 -0.93
C GLU A 123 -7.04 2.84 0.40
N LEU A 124 -7.00 1.53 0.63
CA LEU A 124 -6.50 0.96 1.87
C LEU A 124 -5.13 0.32 1.65
N VAL A 125 -4.26 0.47 2.66
CA VAL A 125 -3.07 -0.36 2.84
C VAL A 125 -3.25 -1.15 4.12
N LEU A 126 -3.41 -2.45 4.02
CA LEU A 126 -3.46 -3.32 5.19
C LEU A 126 -2.05 -3.49 5.73
N PHE A 127 -1.89 -3.27 7.04
CA PHE A 127 -0.63 -3.51 7.74
C PHE A 127 -0.73 -4.79 8.56
N GLY A 128 0.23 -5.68 8.36
CA GLY A 128 0.33 -6.94 9.08
C GLY A 128 1.75 -7.24 9.53
N ILE A 129 1.85 -8.09 10.55
CA ILE A 129 3.11 -8.63 11.05
C ILE A 129 3.17 -10.13 10.79
N LYS A 130 4.36 -10.69 10.60
CA LYS A 130 4.54 -12.13 10.44
C LYS A 130 3.98 -12.87 11.66
N LYS A 131 3.16 -13.90 11.41
CA LYS A 131 2.60 -14.74 12.46
C LYS A 131 3.71 -15.43 13.27
N LYS A 132 3.48 -15.60 14.57
CA LYS A 132 4.39 -16.31 15.52
C LYS A 132 5.76 -15.65 15.70
N SER A 133 5.97 -14.41 15.31
CA SER A 133 7.21 -13.72 15.63
C SER A 133 7.21 -13.18 17.05
N ALA A 134 8.33 -13.29 17.75
CA ALA A 134 8.58 -12.59 19.01
C ALA A 134 8.36 -11.09 18.81
N PRO A 135 8.24 -10.26 19.87
CA PRO A 135 7.61 -8.94 19.78
C PRO A 135 8.08 -8.19 18.53
N ASN A 136 7.20 -8.24 17.52
CA ASN A 136 7.42 -7.63 16.22
C ASN A 136 6.70 -6.29 16.20
N ARG A 137 7.43 -5.23 16.59
CA ARG A 137 6.91 -3.88 16.65
C ARG A 137 7.50 -3.04 15.54
N THR A 138 6.72 -2.10 15.06
CA THR A 138 7.22 -1.03 14.21
C THR A 138 8.28 -0.20 14.92
N LEU A 139 9.12 0.50 14.17
CA LEU A 139 10.08 1.46 14.70
C LEU A 139 9.34 2.62 15.40
N ALA A 140 10.07 3.36 16.25
CA ALA A 140 9.48 4.39 17.10
C ALA A 140 8.62 5.44 16.35
N PRO A 141 8.99 5.95 15.17
CA PRO A 141 8.18 6.93 14.43
C PRO A 141 6.75 6.47 14.11
N ALA A 142 6.53 5.16 13.93
CA ALA A 142 5.20 4.64 13.61
C ALA A 142 4.15 4.90 14.69
N ARG A 143 4.56 5.08 15.94
CA ARG A 143 3.61 5.30 17.04
C ARG A 143 2.94 6.67 16.99
N SER A 144 3.59 7.65 16.38
CA SER A 144 3.05 9.00 16.16
C SER A 144 2.59 9.21 14.72
N GLN A 145 2.87 8.26 13.82
CA GLN A 145 2.43 8.33 12.43
C GLN A 145 0.93 8.12 12.35
N VAL A 146 0.22 9.15 11.87
CA VAL A 146 -1.21 9.01 11.58
C VAL A 146 -1.42 8.06 10.42
N ASN A 147 -2.48 7.30 10.45
CA ASN A 147 -2.80 6.31 9.42
C ASN A 147 -3.57 6.88 8.22
N LEU A 148 -3.44 8.18 7.96
CA LEU A 148 -4.06 8.88 6.85
C LEU A 148 -3.00 9.58 6.01
N ILE A 149 -3.04 9.33 4.70
CA ILE A 149 -2.20 10.00 3.70
C ILE A 149 -3.14 10.77 2.80
N ARG A 150 -2.93 12.07 2.65
CA ARG A 150 -3.66 12.94 1.73
C ARG A 150 -2.76 13.27 0.56
N ALA A 151 -3.03 12.68 -0.60
CA ALA A 151 -2.21 12.89 -1.80
C ALA A 151 -3.07 12.88 -3.07
N MET A 152 -2.64 13.63 -4.07
CA MET A 152 -3.28 13.62 -5.38
C MET A 152 -3.02 12.29 -6.09
N LYS A 153 -3.99 11.87 -6.91
CA LYS A 153 -3.74 10.80 -7.88
C LYS A 153 -2.62 11.20 -8.83
N ARG A 154 -1.85 10.20 -9.19
CA ARG A 154 -0.83 10.26 -10.24
C ARG A 154 -1.29 9.51 -11.47
N GLU A 155 -0.37 9.11 -12.34
CA GLU A 155 -0.67 8.23 -13.46
C GLU A 155 -1.40 6.97 -13.00
N HIS A 156 -2.00 6.26 -13.94
CA HIS A 156 -2.89 5.15 -13.63
C HIS A 156 -2.26 4.12 -12.67
N SER A 157 -2.95 3.87 -11.57
CA SER A 157 -2.56 2.91 -10.50
C SER A 157 -1.26 3.22 -9.75
N ARG A 158 -0.57 4.34 -9.99
CA ARG A 158 0.59 4.71 -9.18
C ARG A 158 0.15 5.16 -7.80
N LYS A 159 0.78 4.57 -6.80
CA LYS A 159 0.55 4.89 -5.40
C LYS A 159 1.36 6.13 -4.98
N PRO A 160 0.96 6.83 -3.90
CA PRO A 160 1.68 8.00 -3.42
C PRO A 160 3.08 7.64 -2.91
N ASP A 161 4.09 8.42 -3.28
CA ASP A 161 5.49 8.21 -2.85
C ASP A 161 5.65 8.44 -1.34
N GLU A 162 4.76 9.21 -0.74
CA GLU A 162 4.68 9.44 0.70
C GLU A 162 4.54 8.12 1.48
N MET A 163 3.90 7.10 0.89
CA MET A 163 3.80 5.78 1.49
C MET A 163 5.17 5.14 1.72
N ILE A 164 6.09 5.29 0.77
CA ILE A 164 7.44 4.72 0.87
C ILE A 164 8.19 5.32 2.06
N GLN A 165 8.11 6.64 2.23
CA GLN A 165 8.76 7.34 3.33
C GLN A 165 8.22 6.89 4.69
N ILE A 166 6.90 6.68 4.79
CA ILE A 166 6.27 6.12 6.00
C ILE A 166 6.78 4.71 6.27
N ILE A 167 6.82 3.86 5.25
CA ILE A 167 7.30 2.48 5.38
C ILE A 167 8.75 2.45 5.85
N GLU A 168 9.61 3.26 5.23
CA GLU A 168 11.04 3.32 5.57
C GLU A 168 11.29 3.83 6.99
N ALA A 169 10.49 4.79 7.46
CA ALA A 169 10.57 5.28 8.82
C ALA A 169 10.01 4.30 9.86
N CYS A 170 9.10 3.41 9.46
CA CYS A 170 8.35 2.54 10.38
C CYS A 170 8.84 1.10 10.41
N SER A 171 9.61 0.65 9.39
CA SER A 171 9.96 -0.75 9.21
C SER A 171 11.40 -0.96 8.77
N LEU A 172 11.98 -2.10 9.17
CA LEU A 172 13.38 -2.42 8.95
C LEU A 172 13.67 -2.88 7.49
N ALA A 173 14.88 -2.62 7.02
CA ALA A 173 15.44 -3.29 5.86
C ALA A 173 15.84 -4.75 6.22
N PRO A 174 16.08 -5.64 5.23
CA PRO A 174 15.91 -5.42 3.78
C PRO A 174 14.45 -5.32 3.37
N ARG A 175 14.20 -4.62 2.26
CA ARG A 175 12.87 -4.30 1.74
C ARG A 175 12.66 -4.85 0.35
N ILE A 176 11.43 -5.28 0.07
CA ILE A 176 10.98 -5.69 -1.28
C ILE A 176 9.64 -5.05 -1.60
N GLU A 177 9.51 -4.57 -2.85
CA GLU A 177 8.22 -4.21 -3.44
C GLU A 177 7.81 -5.30 -4.43
N LEU A 178 6.63 -5.87 -4.23
CA LEU A 178 6.01 -6.87 -5.12
C LEU A 178 5.04 -6.18 -6.06
N PHE A 179 5.01 -6.66 -7.32
CA PHE A 179 4.24 -6.05 -8.42
C PHE A 179 4.70 -4.63 -8.74
N ALA A 180 6.01 -4.42 -8.58
CA ALA A 180 6.65 -3.12 -8.67
C ALA A 180 6.65 -2.53 -10.09
N ARG A 181 6.72 -1.21 -10.14
CA ARG A 181 6.97 -0.43 -11.37
C ARG A 181 8.19 0.43 -11.19
N GLY A 182 9.13 0.31 -12.14
CA GLY A 182 10.43 0.97 -12.04
C GLY A 182 11.31 0.37 -10.96
N VAL A 183 12.36 1.10 -10.62
CA VAL A 183 13.34 0.72 -9.61
C VAL A 183 13.43 1.78 -8.51
N ARG A 184 13.86 1.37 -7.30
CA ARG A 184 14.06 2.26 -6.16
C ARG A 184 15.30 1.85 -5.40
N GLU A 185 16.14 2.82 -5.07
CA GLU A 185 17.32 2.60 -4.24
C GLU A 185 16.94 2.04 -2.86
N GLY A 186 17.69 1.04 -2.39
CA GLY A 186 17.47 0.39 -1.10
C GLY A 186 16.29 -0.59 -1.05
N TRP A 187 15.70 -0.92 -2.22
CA TRP A 187 14.62 -1.89 -2.36
C TRP A 187 14.94 -2.91 -3.44
N ASP A 188 14.60 -4.16 -3.19
CA ASP A 188 14.44 -5.14 -4.24
C ASP A 188 13.04 -4.94 -4.87
N MET A 189 12.98 -4.98 -6.21
CA MET A 189 11.75 -4.68 -6.95
C MET A 189 11.38 -5.86 -7.83
N TRP A 190 10.26 -6.51 -7.56
CA TRP A 190 9.74 -7.61 -8.37
C TRP A 190 8.40 -7.26 -9.00
N GLY A 191 8.31 -7.39 -10.31
CA GLY A 191 7.10 -7.08 -11.09
C GLY A 191 7.39 -6.99 -12.58
N ASN A 192 6.36 -7.06 -13.42
CA ASN A 192 6.48 -7.02 -14.88
C ASN A 192 7.03 -5.69 -15.42
N GLN A 193 6.94 -4.63 -14.63
CA GLN A 193 7.39 -3.28 -14.98
C GLN A 193 8.50 -2.79 -14.03
N ALA A 194 9.16 -3.68 -13.30
CA ALA A 194 10.25 -3.38 -12.38
C ALA A 194 11.58 -3.20 -13.13
N THR A 195 11.63 -2.26 -14.07
CA THR A 195 12.79 -1.99 -14.93
C THR A 195 13.27 -0.55 -14.75
N ALA A 196 14.56 -0.31 -14.98
CA ALA A 196 15.16 1.02 -14.81
C ALA A 196 14.69 2.03 -15.87
N ASP A 197 14.22 1.55 -17.00
CA ASP A 197 13.70 2.33 -18.13
C ASP A 197 12.18 2.53 -18.06
N TYR A 198 11.53 2.15 -16.94
CA TYR A 198 10.10 2.39 -16.76
C TYR A 198 9.80 3.88 -16.78
N GLU A 199 9.00 4.30 -17.73
CA GLU A 199 8.48 5.67 -17.83
C GLU A 199 6.98 5.71 -17.54
N PRO A 200 6.52 6.62 -16.66
CA PRO A 200 5.11 6.83 -16.41
C PRO A 200 4.38 7.30 -17.68
N THR A 201 3.27 6.65 -18.01
CA THR A 201 2.52 6.93 -19.26
C THR A 201 1.76 8.26 -19.27
N TRP A 202 1.66 8.95 -18.14
CA TRP A 202 0.95 10.24 -18.00
C TRP A 202 1.89 11.34 -17.57
N SER A 203 2.47 12.02 -18.52
CA SER A 203 3.38 13.15 -18.31
C SER A 203 2.77 14.31 -17.49
N THR A 204 1.46 14.50 -17.54
CA THR A 204 0.75 15.57 -16.82
C THR A 204 0.78 15.45 -15.30
N TYR A 205 1.02 14.27 -14.75
CA TYR A 205 1.07 14.06 -13.31
C TYR A 205 2.50 13.88 -12.77
N ALA A 206 3.46 13.54 -13.62
CA ALA A 206 4.85 13.34 -13.24
C ALA A 206 5.54 14.62 -12.72
N ASN A 207 5.19 15.78 -13.29
CA ASN A 207 5.90 17.03 -13.01
C ASN A 207 5.51 17.72 -11.69
N HIS A 208 4.51 17.23 -10.97
CA HIS A 208 4.03 17.93 -9.76
C HIS A 208 4.55 17.34 -8.45
N THR A 209 5.32 16.27 -8.50
CA THR A 209 5.60 15.46 -7.31
C THR A 209 7.03 15.47 -6.83
N VAL A 210 7.99 15.74 -7.69
CA VAL A 210 9.42 15.70 -7.30
C VAL A 210 9.80 16.93 -6.48
N ALA A 211 9.14 18.07 -6.70
CA ALA A 211 9.49 19.32 -6.00
C ALA A 211 8.72 19.55 -4.68
N GLN A 212 7.62 18.84 -4.42
CA GLN A 212 6.78 19.10 -3.24
C GLN A 212 6.91 18.05 -2.13
N SER A 213 7.56 16.93 -2.39
CA SER A 213 7.68 15.84 -1.40
C SER A 213 8.62 16.13 -0.25
N ALA A 214 9.56 17.06 -0.41
CA ALA A 214 10.51 17.40 0.66
C ALA A 214 9.97 18.41 1.69
N GLU A 215 8.97 19.22 1.36
CA GLU A 215 8.50 20.28 2.25
C GLU A 215 7.26 19.96 3.10
N HIS A 216 6.51 18.88 2.80
CA HIS A 216 5.21 18.62 3.42
C HIS A 216 5.18 17.46 4.40
N ILE A 217 6.30 16.79 4.64
CA ILE A 217 6.43 15.88 5.79
C ILE A 217 7.00 16.67 6.98
N LYS A 218 6.29 17.68 7.40
CA LYS A 218 6.39 18.12 8.80
C LYS A 218 5.60 17.11 9.61
N PHE A 219 6.30 16.21 10.30
CA PHE A 219 5.73 15.52 11.43
C PHE A 219 5.02 16.59 12.24
N ALA A 220 3.69 16.48 12.40
CA ALA A 220 2.99 17.40 13.28
C ALA A 220 3.63 17.24 14.67
N ALA A 221 4.40 18.21 15.09
CA ALA A 221 4.86 18.27 16.46
C ALA A 221 3.61 18.24 17.33
N PRO A 222 3.61 17.48 18.44
CA PRO A 222 2.48 17.47 19.34
C PRO A 222 2.21 18.90 19.75
N SER A 223 1.02 19.42 19.40
CA SER A 223 0.56 20.71 19.89
C SER A 223 0.64 20.67 21.41
N SER A 224 1.43 21.55 22.00
CA SER A 224 1.47 21.75 23.44
C SER A 224 0.04 22.16 23.87
N VAL A 225 -0.71 21.21 24.38
CA VAL A 225 -1.95 21.51 25.09
C VAL A 225 -1.55 22.19 26.38
N SER A 226 -1.67 23.50 26.40
CA SER A 226 -1.62 24.28 27.63
C SER A 226 -2.83 23.87 28.47
N GLY A 227 -2.64 22.89 29.33
CA GLY A 227 -3.62 22.47 30.33
C GLY A 227 -3.82 23.55 31.35
N SER A 228 -4.89 24.31 31.28
CA SER A 228 -5.45 25.00 32.41
C SER A 228 -6.10 23.97 33.34
N ALA A 229 -5.58 23.82 34.53
CA ALA A 229 -6.12 22.96 35.58
C ALA A 229 -7.61 23.35 35.87
N PRO A 230 -8.48 22.39 36.08
CA PRO A 230 -9.82 22.69 36.55
C PRO A 230 -9.76 23.06 38.05
N THR A 231 -10.25 24.24 38.36
CA THR A 231 -10.48 24.69 39.75
C THR A 231 -11.59 23.84 40.35
N ASP A 232 -11.28 23.17 41.46
CA ASP A 232 -12.23 22.48 42.34
C ASP A 232 -13.38 23.41 42.74
N LYS A 233 -14.58 23.10 42.29
CA LYS A 233 -15.81 23.60 42.98
C LYS A 233 -16.36 22.49 43.86
N LYS A 234 -16.18 22.68 45.19
CA LYS A 234 -16.93 21.96 46.21
C LYS A 234 -18.45 22.07 45.94
N ILE A 235 -19.08 20.95 45.92
CA ILE A 235 -20.55 20.85 46.00
C ILE A 235 -20.86 20.41 47.43
N LEU A 236 -21.67 21.26 48.09
CA LEU A 236 -22.41 20.94 49.31
C LEU A 236 -23.57 20.02 49.00
#